data_c5fea39c5c78256775acd2ac2907dd06
#
_entry.id   c5fea39c5c78256775acd2ac2907dd06
#
_cell.length_a   1.000
_cell.length_b   1.000
_cell.length_c   1.000
_cell.angle_alpha   90.00
_cell.angle_beta   90.00
_cell.angle_gamma   90.00
#
_symmetry.space_group_name_H-M   'P 1'
#
loop_
_entity.id
_entity.type
_entity.pdbx_description
1 polymer ?
#
loop_
_entity_poly.entity_id
_entity_poly.type
_entity_poly.pdbx_seq_one_letter_code
_entity_poly.pdbx_strand_id
1 'polypeptide(L)'
;MKVFRQRWYMIARNIYNGALRIYALDRIQGLKQTERTFVMPTDFSPEEYFWNCFGVIRRDDTPPETIDLKVYGTQKEYFRTLPLHHSQQEIENEGGEEYTVFRYWLSPTYDFVQEILSHGYEVEVLSPGHLRDRIREIAEIILSR
;
A
#
# COMPACT_ATOMS: atom_id res chain seq x y z
N MET A 1 -5.91 -9.09 13.57
CA MET A 1 -5.70 -9.66 12.21
C MET A 1 -6.06 -8.64 11.15
N LYS A 2 -5.45 -8.70 9.96
CA LYS A 2 -5.74 -7.83 8.81
C LYS A 2 -5.99 -8.69 7.57
N VAL A 3 -6.94 -8.29 6.74
CA VAL A 3 -7.17 -8.88 5.41
C VAL A 3 -6.65 -7.92 4.36
N PHE A 4 -5.89 -8.44 3.40
CA PHE A 4 -5.45 -7.70 2.22
C PHE A 4 -5.36 -8.64 1.02
N ARG A 5 -5.96 -8.25 -0.11
CA ARG A 5 -6.02 -9.06 -1.35
C ARG A 5 -6.37 -10.53 -1.08
N GLN A 6 -7.46 -10.77 -0.31
CA GLN A 6 -8.00 -12.08 0.04
C GLN A 6 -7.09 -12.95 0.94
N ARG A 7 -6.03 -12.39 1.51
CA ARG A 7 -5.14 -13.08 2.44
C ARG A 7 -5.28 -12.52 3.85
N TRP A 8 -5.17 -13.43 4.81
CA TRP A 8 -5.18 -13.09 6.22
C TRP A 8 -3.77 -12.94 6.75
N TYR A 9 -3.57 -11.87 7.51
CA TYR A 9 -2.30 -11.55 8.16
C TYR A 9 -2.50 -11.39 9.66
N MET A 10 -1.54 -11.92 10.42
CA MET A 10 -1.45 -11.77 11.86
C MET A 10 -0.33 -10.79 12.20
N ILE A 11 -0.62 -9.80 13.02
CA ILE A 11 0.40 -8.96 13.63
C ILE A 11 0.72 -9.60 14.98
N ALA A 12 1.99 -9.91 15.20
CA ALA A 12 2.45 -10.50 16.43
C ALA A 12 3.81 -9.95 16.85
N ARG A 13 4.09 -10.02 18.14
CA ARG A 13 5.38 -9.65 18.70
C ARG A 13 6.33 -10.84 18.63
N ASN A 14 7.47 -10.62 18.03
CA ASN A 14 8.54 -11.63 18.01
C ASN A 14 9.09 -11.80 19.44
N ILE A 15 9.11 -13.04 19.93
CA ILE A 15 9.52 -13.33 21.31
C ILE A 15 11.02 -13.12 21.56
N TYR A 16 11.86 -13.14 20.53
CA TYR A 16 13.31 -13.02 20.67
C TYR A 16 13.78 -11.56 20.76
N ASN A 17 13.14 -10.66 20.02
CA ASN A 17 13.58 -9.25 19.94
C ASN A 17 12.47 -8.23 20.26
N GLY A 18 11.26 -8.70 20.59
CA GLY A 18 10.14 -7.85 20.92
C GLY A 18 9.54 -7.05 19.75
N ALA A 19 10.09 -7.16 18.55
CA ALA A 19 9.62 -6.42 17.40
C ALA A 19 8.25 -6.90 16.90
N LEU A 20 7.39 -5.98 16.49
CA LEU A 20 6.17 -6.32 15.80
C LEU A 20 6.48 -6.84 14.39
N ARG A 21 5.84 -7.94 14.03
CA ARG A 21 5.98 -8.59 12.72
C ARG A 21 4.61 -8.94 12.16
N ILE A 22 4.55 -8.94 10.83
CA ILE A 22 3.35 -9.31 10.08
C ILE A 22 3.60 -10.67 9.46
N TYR A 23 2.74 -11.63 9.78
CA TYR A 23 2.83 -13.01 9.33
C TYR A 23 1.61 -13.34 8.46
N ALA A 24 1.85 -13.81 7.23
CA ALA A 24 0.80 -14.35 6.37
C ALA A 24 0.39 -15.73 6.89
N LEU A 25 -0.91 -15.96 7.12
CA LEU A 25 -1.37 -17.21 7.72
C LEU A 25 -1.14 -18.42 6.81
N ASP A 26 -1.19 -18.22 5.50
CA ASP A 26 -0.95 -19.26 4.49
C ASP A 26 0.51 -19.74 4.42
N ARG A 27 1.43 -19.05 5.12
CA ARG A 27 2.86 -19.41 5.21
C ARG A 27 3.26 -20.05 6.53
N ILE A 28 2.31 -20.24 7.45
CA ILE A 28 2.59 -20.85 8.75
C ILE A 28 2.81 -22.35 8.55
N GLN A 29 3.90 -22.85 9.09
CA GLN A 29 4.25 -24.26 9.12
C GLN A 29 4.42 -24.72 10.57
N GLY A 30 4.02 -25.97 10.87
CA GLY A 30 4.23 -26.56 12.18
C GLY A 30 3.45 -25.88 13.31
N LEU A 31 2.22 -25.44 13.04
CA LEU A 31 1.37 -24.81 14.04
C LEU A 31 1.12 -25.75 15.22
N LYS A 32 1.42 -25.31 16.44
CA LYS A 32 1.15 -26.04 17.68
C LYS A 32 0.43 -25.14 18.67
N GLN A 33 -0.63 -25.67 19.27
CA GLN A 33 -1.23 -25.03 20.42
C GLN A 33 -0.32 -25.23 21.62
N THR A 34 -0.11 -24.16 22.40
CA THR A 34 0.66 -24.19 23.63
C THR A 34 -0.20 -23.76 24.81
N GLU A 35 0.21 -24.08 26.00
CA GLU A 35 -0.43 -23.61 27.25
C GLU A 35 -0.10 -22.15 27.59
N ARG A 36 0.80 -21.53 26.84
CA ARG A 36 1.13 -20.11 27.02
C ARG A 36 -0.04 -19.24 26.63
N THR A 37 -0.43 -18.38 27.52
CA THR A 37 -1.40 -17.32 27.26
C THR A 37 -0.70 -16.03 26.88
N PHE A 38 -1.40 -15.14 26.23
CA PHE A 38 -0.95 -13.77 25.95
C PHE A 38 -2.01 -12.78 26.42
N VAL A 39 -1.57 -11.59 26.78
CA VAL A 39 -2.46 -10.48 27.07
C VAL A 39 -2.53 -9.60 25.82
N MET A 40 -3.76 -9.34 25.35
CA MET A 40 -3.95 -8.41 24.24
C MET A 40 -3.47 -7.02 24.66
N PRO A 41 -2.55 -6.38 23.91
CA PRO A 41 -2.12 -5.03 24.22
C PRO A 41 -3.31 -4.06 24.18
N THR A 42 -3.46 -3.23 25.18
CA THR A 42 -4.51 -2.20 25.24
C THR A 42 -4.08 -0.89 24.57
N ASP A 43 -2.79 -0.74 24.34
CA ASP A 43 -2.12 0.43 23.75
C ASP A 43 -1.77 0.25 22.27
N PHE A 44 -2.23 -0.83 21.64
CA PHE A 44 -1.97 -1.12 20.23
C PHE A 44 -3.23 -0.94 19.37
N SER A 45 -3.18 0.02 18.46
CA SER A 45 -4.19 0.22 17.43
C SER A 45 -3.70 -0.32 16.08
N PRO A 46 -4.32 -1.38 15.52
CA PRO A 46 -4.01 -1.86 14.17
C PRO A 46 -4.24 -0.78 13.10
N GLU A 47 -5.23 0.09 13.30
CA GLU A 47 -5.56 1.18 12.39
C GLU A 47 -4.44 2.20 12.33
N GLU A 48 -3.94 2.66 13.49
CA GLU A 48 -2.79 3.56 13.55
C GLU A 48 -1.51 2.91 13.01
N TYR A 49 -1.33 1.63 13.30
CA TYR A 49 -0.15 0.89 12.82
C TYR A 49 -0.06 0.84 11.29
N PHE A 50 -1.19 0.75 10.60
CA PHE A 50 -1.27 0.71 9.14
C PHE A 50 -1.74 2.03 8.51
N TRP A 51 -1.85 3.11 9.28
CA TRP A 51 -2.47 4.36 8.82
C TRP A 51 -1.89 4.88 7.51
N ASN A 52 -0.57 4.83 7.37
CA ASN A 52 0.14 5.29 6.18
C ASN A 52 0.50 4.15 5.20
N CYS A 53 -0.07 2.97 5.37
CA CYS A 53 0.21 1.82 4.52
C CYS A 53 -0.92 1.63 3.52
N PHE A 54 -0.60 1.48 2.24
CA PHE A 54 -1.58 1.07 1.24
C PHE A 54 -2.16 -0.32 1.57
N GLY A 55 -1.32 -1.30 1.87
CA GLY A 55 -1.73 -2.66 2.17
C GLY A 55 -1.22 -3.16 3.51
N VAL A 56 -0.34 -4.15 3.45
CA VAL A 56 0.21 -4.84 4.63
C VAL A 56 1.71 -4.66 4.79
N ILE A 57 2.37 -4.01 3.84
CA ILE A 57 3.80 -3.77 3.93
C ILE A 57 4.04 -2.48 4.69
N ARG A 58 4.72 -2.61 5.83
CA ARG A 58 5.22 -1.49 6.60
C ARG A 58 6.74 -1.57 6.67
N ARG A 59 7.40 -0.47 6.35
CA ARG A 59 8.86 -0.35 6.35
C ARG A 59 9.26 0.97 7.00
N ASP A 60 10.19 0.91 7.94
CA ASP A 60 10.69 2.10 8.64
C ASP A 60 11.60 2.96 7.73
N ASP A 61 12.18 2.34 6.68
CA ASP A 61 13.02 3.01 5.68
C ASP A 61 12.22 3.60 4.50
N THR A 62 10.90 3.49 4.51
CA THR A 62 10.00 4.03 3.50
C THR A 62 8.92 4.86 4.20
N PRO A 63 9.26 6.10 4.61
CA PRO A 63 8.30 6.97 5.28
C PRO A 63 7.16 7.39 4.35
N PRO A 64 6.03 7.84 4.91
CA PRO A 64 4.95 8.39 4.11
C PRO A 64 5.38 9.70 3.45
N GLU A 65 4.90 9.92 2.24
CA GLU A 65 5.16 11.11 1.45
C GLU A 65 3.95 11.49 0.60
N THR A 66 3.97 12.71 0.06
CA THR A 66 2.94 13.16 -0.88
C THR A 66 3.17 12.53 -2.25
N ILE A 67 2.13 11.88 -2.77
CA ILE A 67 2.15 11.21 -4.07
C ILE A 67 1.00 11.76 -4.91
N ASP A 68 1.31 12.23 -6.11
CA ASP A 68 0.32 12.70 -7.07
C ASP A 68 0.26 11.70 -8.24
N LEU A 69 -0.92 11.15 -8.45
CA LEU A 69 -1.23 10.25 -9.57
C LEU A 69 -2.16 10.97 -10.54
N LYS A 70 -1.79 10.99 -11.81
CA LYS A 70 -2.63 11.42 -12.90
C LYS A 70 -3.37 10.21 -13.46
N VAL A 71 -4.69 10.29 -13.49
CA VAL A 71 -5.57 9.18 -13.84
C VAL A 71 -6.40 9.56 -15.05
N TYR A 72 -6.34 8.75 -16.10
CA TYR A 72 -6.95 9.03 -17.40
C TYR A 72 -8.29 8.33 -17.60
N GLY A 73 -9.08 8.85 -18.51
CA GLY A 73 -10.29 8.23 -19.06
C GLY A 73 -11.32 7.86 -17.99
N THR A 74 -11.93 6.69 -18.15
CA THR A 74 -12.95 6.19 -17.23
C THR A 74 -12.38 5.70 -15.90
N GLN A 75 -11.07 5.45 -15.82
CA GLN A 75 -10.41 4.98 -14.61
C GLN A 75 -10.57 5.98 -13.45
N LYS A 76 -10.67 7.28 -13.74
CA LYS A 76 -10.92 8.32 -12.71
C LYS A 76 -12.22 8.08 -11.92
N GLU A 77 -13.27 7.55 -12.57
CA GLU A 77 -14.53 7.26 -11.87
C GLU A 77 -14.39 6.09 -10.88
N TYR A 78 -13.56 5.09 -11.23
CA TYR A 78 -13.24 4.00 -10.29
C TYR A 78 -12.47 4.51 -9.07
N PHE A 79 -11.52 5.42 -9.27
CA PHE A 79 -10.79 6.04 -8.16
C PHE A 79 -11.70 6.90 -7.25
N ARG A 80 -12.71 7.57 -7.82
CA ARG A 80 -13.69 8.34 -7.06
C ARG A 80 -14.59 7.45 -6.21
N THR A 81 -15.09 6.37 -6.80
CA THR A 81 -16.07 5.48 -6.15
C THR A 81 -15.41 4.47 -5.22
N LEU A 82 -14.15 4.11 -5.47
CA LEU A 82 -13.36 3.19 -4.66
C LEU A 82 -11.97 3.77 -4.42
N PRO A 83 -11.80 4.71 -3.47
CA PRO A 83 -10.51 5.30 -3.17
C PRO A 83 -9.45 4.26 -2.80
N LEU A 84 -8.25 4.39 -3.35
CA LEU A 84 -7.15 3.48 -3.08
C LEU A 84 -6.65 3.54 -1.63
N HIS A 85 -6.80 4.70 -1.01
CA HIS A 85 -6.35 4.94 0.36
C HIS A 85 -7.21 6.04 1.01
N HIS A 86 -7.39 6.00 2.33
CA HIS A 86 -8.19 6.99 3.06
C HIS A 86 -7.70 8.44 2.90
N SER A 87 -6.41 8.64 2.58
CA SER A 87 -5.84 9.97 2.33
C SER A 87 -6.06 10.51 0.92
N GLN A 88 -6.76 9.77 0.05
CA GLN A 88 -7.00 10.20 -1.32
C GLN A 88 -7.77 11.53 -1.36
N GLN A 89 -7.23 12.46 -2.11
CA GLN A 89 -7.86 13.75 -2.40
C GLN A 89 -7.81 14.01 -3.90
N GLU A 90 -8.94 14.37 -4.48
CA GLU A 90 -8.98 14.86 -5.85
C GLU A 90 -8.50 16.31 -5.88
N ILE A 91 -7.50 16.57 -6.72
CA ILE A 91 -6.92 17.90 -6.85
C ILE A 91 -7.52 18.56 -8.09
N GLU A 92 -8.02 19.78 -7.95
CA GLU A 92 -8.44 20.57 -9.10
C GLU A 92 -7.29 20.70 -10.10
N ASN A 93 -7.57 20.42 -11.35
CA ASN A 93 -6.58 20.48 -12.43
C ASN A 93 -7.19 21.11 -13.68
N GLU A 94 -6.32 21.61 -14.54
CA GLU A 94 -6.71 22.21 -15.82
C GLU A 94 -6.99 21.18 -16.91
N GLY A 95 -6.89 19.87 -16.63
CA GLY A 95 -7.01 18.77 -17.59
C GLY A 95 -8.43 18.49 -18.10
N GLY A 96 -9.43 19.17 -17.53
CA GLY A 96 -10.81 19.01 -17.96
C GLY A 96 -11.32 17.58 -17.83
N GLU A 97 -11.92 17.06 -18.89
CA GLU A 97 -12.49 15.71 -18.91
C GLU A 97 -11.46 14.61 -19.19
N GLU A 98 -10.27 14.95 -19.69
CA GLU A 98 -9.29 13.96 -20.15
C GLU A 98 -8.65 13.19 -19.00
N TYR A 99 -8.31 13.89 -17.91
CA TYR A 99 -7.69 13.29 -16.73
C TYR A 99 -8.07 14.01 -15.45
N THR A 100 -7.78 13.36 -14.31
CA THR A 100 -7.87 13.92 -12.96
C THR A 100 -6.61 13.60 -12.20
N VAL A 101 -6.20 14.48 -11.28
CA VAL A 101 -5.08 14.24 -10.39
C VAL A 101 -5.59 13.88 -9.00
N PHE A 102 -5.12 12.75 -8.48
CA PHE A 102 -5.37 12.31 -7.11
C PHE A 102 -4.11 12.41 -6.29
N ARG A 103 -4.20 13.05 -5.13
CA ARG A 103 -3.14 13.18 -4.15
C ARG A 103 -3.32 12.23 -3.00
N TYR A 104 -2.21 11.66 -2.56
CA TYR A 104 -2.13 10.72 -1.45
C TYR A 104 -1.07 11.15 -0.45
N TRP A 105 -1.24 10.73 0.80
CA TRP A 105 -0.22 10.74 1.83
C TRP A 105 -0.05 9.31 2.35
N LEU A 106 0.93 8.58 1.85
CA LEU A 106 1.19 7.18 2.22
C LEU A 106 2.64 6.78 1.90
N SER A 107 3.06 5.64 2.46
CA SER A 107 4.37 5.05 2.17
C SER A 107 4.33 4.29 0.84
N PRO A 108 5.16 4.65 -0.17
CA PRO A 108 5.16 4.01 -1.49
C PRO A 108 5.87 2.65 -1.46
N THR A 109 5.36 1.74 -0.66
CA THR A 109 5.86 0.38 -0.53
C THR A 109 5.53 -0.48 -1.76
N TYR A 110 6.10 -1.68 -1.80
CA TYR A 110 5.96 -2.58 -2.95
C TYR A 110 4.51 -2.84 -3.36
N ASP A 111 3.61 -3.02 -2.39
CA ASP A 111 2.19 -3.27 -2.65
C ASP A 111 1.49 -2.09 -3.33
N PHE A 112 1.86 -0.84 -3.00
CA PHE A 112 1.37 0.34 -3.69
C PHE A 112 1.95 0.49 -5.11
N VAL A 113 3.25 0.20 -5.28
CA VAL A 113 3.87 0.16 -6.61
C VAL A 113 3.17 -0.86 -7.51
N GLN A 114 2.84 -2.05 -6.99
CA GLN A 114 2.10 -3.06 -7.73
C GLN A 114 0.67 -2.61 -8.07
N GLU A 115 0.03 -1.84 -7.19
CA GLU A 115 -1.28 -1.26 -7.49
C GLU A 115 -1.20 -0.29 -8.66
N ILE A 116 -0.25 0.66 -8.64
CA ILE A 116 -0.05 1.59 -9.76
C ILE A 116 0.18 0.83 -11.07
N LEU A 117 1.06 -0.15 -11.09
CA LEU A 117 1.37 -0.94 -12.27
C LEU A 117 0.17 -1.74 -12.80
N SER A 118 -0.76 -2.14 -11.93
CA SER A 118 -1.97 -2.87 -12.33
C SER A 118 -2.93 -2.06 -13.19
N HIS A 119 -2.84 -0.73 -13.14
CA HIS A 119 -3.66 0.17 -13.97
C HIS A 119 -3.03 0.48 -15.34
N GLY A 120 -1.80 0.00 -15.60
CA GLY A 120 -1.13 0.14 -16.89
C GLY A 120 -0.92 1.61 -17.28
N TYR A 121 -1.28 1.95 -18.52
CA TYR A 121 -1.10 3.30 -19.08
C TYR A 121 -2.14 4.33 -18.59
N GLU A 122 -3.17 3.89 -17.88
CA GLU A 122 -4.23 4.78 -17.40
C GLU A 122 -3.85 5.56 -16.15
N VAL A 123 -2.71 5.21 -15.51
CA VAL A 123 -2.21 5.90 -14.32
C VAL A 123 -0.75 6.28 -14.50
N GLU A 124 -0.46 7.58 -14.29
CA GLU A 124 0.88 8.16 -14.35
C GLU A 124 1.27 8.73 -13.00
N VAL A 125 2.49 8.46 -12.54
CA VAL A 125 3.06 9.10 -11.34
C VAL A 125 3.61 10.47 -11.71
N LEU A 126 2.98 11.54 -11.22
CA LEU A 126 3.49 12.91 -11.40
C LEU A 126 4.61 13.22 -10.40
N SER A 127 4.39 12.84 -9.15
CA SER A 127 5.36 13.01 -8.05
C SER A 127 5.20 11.89 -7.01
N PRO A 128 6.25 11.59 -6.24
CA PRO A 128 7.61 12.12 -6.34
C PRO A 128 8.41 11.50 -7.51
N GLY A 129 9.48 12.18 -7.89
CA GLY A 129 10.32 11.75 -9.03
C GLY A 129 10.90 10.35 -8.88
N HIS A 130 11.39 9.98 -7.69
CA HIS A 130 11.98 8.65 -7.45
C HIS A 130 10.95 7.51 -7.61
N LEU A 131 9.67 7.74 -7.26
CA LEU A 131 8.61 6.75 -7.49
C LEU A 131 8.32 6.61 -8.99
N ARG A 132 8.25 7.73 -9.71
CA ARG A 132 8.09 7.73 -11.18
C ARG A 132 9.22 6.99 -11.87
N ASP A 133 10.47 7.26 -11.45
CA ASP A 133 11.65 6.60 -12.02
C ASP A 133 11.63 5.09 -11.74
N ARG A 134 11.22 4.67 -10.55
CA ARG A 134 11.03 3.27 -10.22
C ARG A 134 9.98 2.57 -11.09
N ILE A 135 8.85 3.21 -11.37
CA ILE A 135 7.82 2.67 -12.29
C ILE A 135 8.40 2.51 -13.70
N ARG A 136 9.18 3.51 -14.17
CA ARG A 136 9.84 3.46 -15.47
C ARG A 136 10.82 2.29 -15.57
N GLU A 137 11.70 2.13 -14.58
CA GLU A 137 12.65 1.01 -14.53
C GLU A 137 11.94 -0.35 -14.61
N ILE A 138 10.83 -0.52 -13.89
CA ILE A 138 10.05 -1.76 -13.94
C ILE A 138 9.48 -1.99 -15.34
N ALA A 139 8.94 -0.95 -15.99
CA ALA A 139 8.41 -1.03 -17.33
C ALA A 139 9.51 -1.40 -18.36
N GLU A 140 10.69 -0.84 -18.25
CA GLU A 140 11.86 -1.17 -19.08
C GLU A 140 12.27 -2.65 -18.92
N ILE A 141 12.29 -3.15 -17.68
CA ILE A 141 12.56 -4.56 -17.40
C ILE A 141 11.50 -5.47 -18.03
N ILE A 142 10.24 -5.10 -17.97
CA ILE A 142 9.14 -5.88 -18.59
C ILE A 142 9.33 -5.93 -20.11
N LEU A 143 9.66 -4.80 -20.73
CA LEU A 143 9.85 -4.70 -22.18
C LEU A 143 11.10 -5.45 -22.67
N SER A 144 12.10 -5.63 -21.82
CA SER A 144 13.36 -6.31 -22.17
C SER A 144 13.29 -7.85 -22.09
N ARG A 145 12.19 -8.42 -21.62
CA ARG A 145 11.98 -9.87 -21.47
C ARG A 145 11.19 -10.47 -22.62
#